data_2309f3804782693fcb3edf45bb691c5b
#
_entry.id   2309f3804782693fcb3edf45bb691c5b
#
_cell.length_a   1.000
_cell.length_b   1.000
_cell.length_c   1.000
_cell.angle_alpha   90.00
_cell.angle_beta   90.00
_cell.angle_gamma   90.00
#
_symmetry.space_group_name_H-M   'P 1'
#
loop_
_entity.id
_entity.type
_entity.pdbx_description
1 polymer ?
#
loop_
_entity_poly.entity_id
_entity_poly.type
_entity_poly.pdbx_seq_one_letter_code
_entity_poly.pdbx_strand_id
1 'polypeptide(L)'
;MNLAQALCVYLNSNFVLYTKTHSYHWNITGPLFMELHKLFEDQYNDLWNNVDTIAEKIRQLDQPVAVTPETQTALSIINPAVEIMDELGYVERLYMDHNRMLVLLNKVFDVAESVDDQAVM
;
A
#
# COMPACT_ATOMS: atom_id res chain seq x y z
N MET A 1 -13.00 4.74 13.65
CA MET A 1 -11.54 4.65 13.38
C MET A 1 -10.96 6.06 13.47
N ASN A 2 -9.94 6.25 14.30
CA ASN A 2 -9.23 7.53 14.37
C ASN A 2 -8.17 7.62 13.26
N LEU A 3 -7.54 8.79 13.12
CA LEU A 3 -6.57 9.03 12.04
C LEU A 3 -5.35 8.10 12.15
N ALA A 4 -4.82 7.90 13.36
CA ALA A 4 -3.68 7.01 13.54
C ALA A 4 -4.01 5.57 13.13
N GLN A 5 -5.21 5.10 13.47
CA GLN A 5 -5.67 3.77 13.06
C GLN A 5 -5.83 3.67 11.54
N ALA A 6 -6.42 4.70 10.92
CA ALA A 6 -6.59 4.73 9.47
C ALA A 6 -5.23 4.72 8.74
N LEU A 7 -4.26 5.51 9.24
CA LEU A 7 -2.91 5.52 8.69
C LEU A 7 -2.21 4.18 8.89
N CYS A 8 -2.45 3.51 10.01
CA CYS A 8 -1.86 2.19 10.27
C CYS A 8 -2.39 1.14 9.29
N VAL A 9 -3.68 1.17 8.98
CA VAL A 9 -4.27 0.29 7.95
C VAL A 9 -3.65 0.59 6.58
N TYR A 10 -3.51 1.87 6.25
CA TYR A 10 -2.89 2.28 4.98
C TYR A 10 -1.43 1.83 4.90
N LEU A 11 -0.66 2.04 5.97
CA LEU A 11 0.76 1.66 6.03
C LEU A 11 0.95 0.15 5.85
N ASN A 12 0.18 -0.67 6.56
CA ASN A 12 0.28 -2.12 6.46
C ASN A 12 -0.15 -2.61 5.06
N SER A 13 -1.19 -2.02 4.48
CA SER A 13 -1.63 -2.32 3.11
C SER A 13 -0.56 -1.92 2.08
N ASN A 14 0.04 -0.76 2.26
CA ASN A 14 1.12 -0.28 1.40
C ASN A 14 2.32 -1.22 1.43
N PHE A 15 2.66 -1.73 2.61
CA PHE A 15 3.78 -2.66 2.75
C PHE A 15 3.49 -4.01 2.07
N VAL A 16 2.27 -4.52 2.20
CA VAL A 16 1.85 -5.75 1.52
C VAL A 16 1.89 -5.57 0.00
N LEU A 17 1.39 -4.42 -0.50
CA LEU A 17 1.42 -4.13 -1.92
C LEU A 17 2.85 -3.97 -2.44
N TYR A 18 3.74 -3.37 -1.65
CA TYR A 18 5.16 -3.29 -1.97
C TYR A 18 5.75 -4.69 -2.18
N THR A 19 5.60 -5.58 -1.23
CA THR A 19 6.13 -6.94 -1.29
C THR A 19 5.58 -7.69 -2.51
N LYS A 20 4.30 -7.55 -2.76
CA LYS A 20 3.62 -8.19 -3.88
C LYS A 20 4.15 -7.68 -5.22
N THR A 21 4.29 -6.37 -5.37
CA THR A 21 4.80 -5.74 -6.60
C THR A 21 6.25 -6.13 -6.85
N HIS A 22 7.07 -6.16 -5.81
CA HIS A 22 8.46 -6.59 -5.92
C HIS A 22 8.55 -8.05 -6.39
N SER A 23 7.69 -8.92 -5.85
CA SER A 23 7.61 -10.32 -6.28
C SER A 23 7.18 -10.43 -7.74
N TYR A 24 6.25 -9.61 -8.20
CA TYR A 24 5.84 -9.57 -9.60
C TYR A 24 6.98 -9.10 -10.51
N HIS A 25 7.76 -8.12 -10.07
CA HIS A 25 8.96 -7.65 -10.76
C HIS A 25 9.94 -8.80 -10.99
N TRP A 26 10.14 -9.65 -10.00
CA TRP A 26 11.04 -10.80 -10.13
C TRP A 26 10.51 -11.89 -11.04
N ASN A 27 9.20 -12.14 -11.03
CA ASN A 27 8.60 -13.32 -11.64
C ASN A 27 8.01 -13.08 -13.03
N ILE A 28 7.95 -11.81 -13.48
CA ILE A 28 7.40 -11.50 -14.81
C ILE A 28 8.19 -12.21 -15.91
N THR A 29 7.47 -12.76 -16.88
CA THR A 29 8.05 -13.38 -18.08
C THR A 29 7.21 -12.96 -19.29
N GLY A 30 7.75 -13.12 -20.48
CA GLY A 30 7.01 -12.88 -21.70
C GLY A 30 7.60 -11.76 -22.55
N PRO A 31 6.95 -11.43 -23.67
CA PRO A 31 7.49 -10.46 -24.64
C PRO A 31 7.60 -9.03 -24.11
N LEU A 32 6.83 -8.68 -23.08
CA LEU A 32 6.89 -7.36 -22.45
C LEU A 32 7.71 -7.36 -21.16
N PHE A 33 8.61 -8.34 -21.00
CA PHE A 33 9.41 -8.49 -19.78
C PHE A 33 10.13 -7.19 -19.38
N MET A 34 10.87 -6.57 -20.31
CA MET A 34 11.69 -5.41 -19.98
C MET A 34 10.84 -4.24 -19.52
N GLU A 35 9.75 -3.95 -20.24
CA GLU A 35 8.87 -2.82 -19.92
C GLU A 35 8.15 -3.04 -18.59
N LEU A 36 7.61 -4.22 -18.35
CA LEU A 36 6.86 -4.52 -17.14
C LEU A 36 7.77 -4.70 -15.92
N HIS A 37 8.93 -5.34 -16.13
CA HIS A 37 9.95 -5.46 -15.09
C HIS A 37 10.34 -4.07 -14.56
N LYS A 38 10.58 -3.13 -15.48
CA LYS A 38 10.92 -1.75 -15.13
C LYS A 38 9.75 -1.00 -14.51
N LEU A 39 8.54 -1.17 -15.06
CA LEU A 39 7.35 -0.54 -14.49
C LEU A 39 7.11 -0.98 -13.06
N PHE A 40 7.19 -2.29 -12.79
CA PHE A 40 7.01 -2.82 -11.44
C PHE A 40 8.12 -2.33 -10.49
N GLU A 41 9.35 -2.18 -10.99
CA GLU A 41 10.44 -1.60 -10.20
C GLU A 41 10.12 -0.17 -9.77
N ASP A 42 9.66 0.67 -10.70
CA ASP A 42 9.27 2.05 -10.39
C ASP A 42 8.15 2.07 -9.35
N GLN A 43 7.17 1.17 -9.50
CA GLN A 43 6.04 1.07 -8.58
C GLN A 43 6.46 0.63 -7.18
N TYR A 44 7.28 -0.42 -7.06
CA TYR A 44 7.65 -0.87 -5.73
C TYR A 44 8.61 0.10 -5.03
N ASN A 45 9.40 0.83 -5.78
CA ASN A 45 10.23 1.89 -5.20
C ASN A 45 9.37 3.02 -4.64
N ASP A 46 8.32 3.44 -5.34
CA ASP A 46 7.38 4.44 -4.86
C ASP A 46 6.68 3.99 -3.58
N LEU A 47 6.23 2.73 -3.55
CA LEU A 47 5.58 2.17 -2.37
C LEU A 47 6.55 2.12 -1.19
N TRP A 48 7.79 1.72 -1.42
CA TRP A 48 8.83 1.69 -0.39
C TRP A 48 9.10 3.08 0.18
N ASN A 49 9.22 4.08 -0.70
CA ASN A 49 9.47 5.45 -0.26
C ASN A 49 8.32 6.01 0.57
N ASN A 50 7.10 5.57 0.33
CA ASN A 50 5.93 6.00 1.11
C ASN A 50 5.90 5.41 2.52
N VAL A 51 6.58 4.29 2.77
CA VAL A 51 6.56 3.63 4.08
C VAL A 51 6.99 4.59 5.19
N ASP A 52 8.16 5.21 5.05
CA ASP A 52 8.67 6.14 6.05
C ASP A 52 7.75 7.37 6.20
N THR A 53 7.27 7.90 5.09
CA THR A 53 6.40 9.08 5.10
C THR A 53 5.13 8.82 5.91
N ILE A 54 4.49 7.68 5.70
CA ILE A 54 3.27 7.31 6.41
C ILE A 54 3.57 7.03 7.89
N ALA A 55 4.64 6.29 8.15
CA ALA A 55 5.05 5.95 9.51
C ALA A 55 5.36 7.19 10.34
N GLU A 56 6.06 8.16 9.76
CA GLU A 56 6.38 9.42 10.42
C GLU A 56 5.13 10.24 10.76
N LYS A 57 4.11 10.20 9.88
CA LYS A 57 2.84 10.86 10.17
C LYS A 57 2.14 10.24 11.38
N ILE A 58 2.19 8.92 11.51
CA ILE A 58 1.65 8.24 12.69
C ILE A 58 2.41 8.70 13.95
N ARG A 59 3.73 8.79 13.87
CA ARG A 59 4.55 9.27 15.00
C ARG A 59 4.25 10.73 15.36
N GLN A 60 3.93 11.57 14.39
CA GLN A 60 3.52 12.95 14.64
C GLN A 60 2.20 13.03 15.43
N LEU A 61 1.37 11.99 15.36
CA LEU A 61 0.15 11.87 16.16
C LEU A 61 0.40 11.26 17.54
N ASP A 62 1.67 11.12 17.92
CA ASP A 62 2.11 10.56 19.20
C ASP A 62 1.63 9.13 19.43
N GLN A 63 1.58 8.35 18.36
CA GLN A 63 1.19 6.94 18.41
C GLN A 63 2.34 6.06 17.94
N PRO A 64 2.46 4.83 18.46
CA PRO A 64 3.48 3.90 17.98
C PRO A 64 3.14 3.38 16.59
N VAL A 65 4.15 3.01 15.82
CA VAL A 65 4.00 2.40 14.50
C VAL A 65 4.21 0.91 14.65
N ALA A 66 3.25 0.13 14.13
CA ALA A 66 3.34 -1.33 14.13
C ALA A 66 3.21 -1.85 12.70
N VAL A 67 4.31 -2.39 12.17
CA VAL A 67 4.35 -3.10 10.89
C VAL A 67 5.09 -4.41 11.12
N THR A 68 4.35 -5.48 11.29
CA THR A 68 4.86 -6.83 11.51
C THR A 68 4.08 -7.79 10.59
N PRO A 69 4.53 -9.03 10.40
CA PRO A 69 3.71 -10.00 9.65
C PRO A 69 2.29 -10.13 10.21
N GLU A 70 2.14 -10.06 11.52
CA GLU A 70 0.82 -10.17 12.18
C GLU A 70 -0.06 -8.96 11.87
N THR A 71 0.49 -7.74 11.95
CA THR A 71 -0.30 -6.53 11.65
C THR A 71 -0.61 -6.43 10.16
N GLN A 72 0.30 -6.86 9.30
CA GLN A 72 0.03 -6.91 7.85
C GLN A 72 -1.13 -7.85 7.55
N THR A 73 -1.14 -9.03 8.15
CA THR A 73 -2.23 -9.99 7.96
C THR A 73 -3.55 -9.44 8.50
N ALA A 74 -3.53 -8.82 9.67
CA ALA A 74 -4.75 -8.35 10.33
C ALA A 74 -5.33 -7.08 9.69
N LEU A 75 -4.49 -6.18 9.18
CA LEU A 75 -4.91 -4.83 8.82
C LEU A 75 -4.92 -4.56 7.32
N SER A 76 -4.14 -5.29 6.52
CA SER A 76 -4.04 -5.03 5.08
C SER A 76 -5.36 -5.33 4.37
N ILE A 77 -5.76 -4.41 3.49
CA ILE A 77 -6.87 -4.64 2.56
C ILE A 77 -6.40 -5.28 1.25
N ILE A 78 -5.10 -5.47 1.09
CA ILE A 78 -4.50 -6.07 -0.10
C ILE A 78 -4.24 -7.55 0.17
N ASN A 79 -4.66 -8.41 -0.74
CA ASN A 79 -4.38 -9.84 -0.66
C ASN A 79 -2.88 -10.07 -0.89
N PRO A 80 -2.14 -10.69 0.05
CA PRO A 80 -0.70 -10.86 -0.07
C PRO A 80 -0.30 -11.99 -1.03
N ALA A 81 -1.24 -12.77 -1.54
CA ALA A 81 -0.92 -13.94 -2.37
C ALA A 81 -0.14 -13.53 -3.63
N VAL A 82 0.96 -14.23 -3.89
CA VAL A 82 1.81 -14.05 -5.07
C VAL A 82 1.69 -15.32 -5.90
N GLU A 83 0.86 -15.27 -6.93
CA GLU A 83 0.69 -16.39 -7.86
C GLU A 83 1.53 -16.15 -9.11
N ILE A 84 2.03 -17.21 -9.71
CA ILE A 84 2.70 -17.11 -11.01
C ILE A 84 1.63 -16.99 -12.08
N MET A 85 1.69 -15.90 -12.85
CA MET A 85 0.69 -15.55 -13.86
C MET A 85 1.36 -15.16 -15.17
N ASP A 86 0.58 -14.94 -16.20
CA ASP A 86 1.06 -14.30 -17.41
C ASP A 86 1.14 -12.77 -17.20
N GLU A 87 1.67 -12.06 -18.19
CA GLU A 87 1.87 -10.61 -18.12
C GLU A 87 0.59 -9.86 -17.82
N LEU A 88 -0.50 -10.21 -18.50
CA LEU A 88 -1.79 -9.56 -18.33
C LEU A 88 -2.34 -9.79 -16.91
N GLY A 89 -2.15 -11.00 -16.39
CA GLY A 89 -2.60 -11.34 -15.03
C GLY A 89 -1.95 -10.46 -13.98
N TYR A 90 -0.64 -10.23 -14.06
CA TYR A 90 0.07 -9.35 -13.13
C TYR A 90 -0.44 -7.91 -13.22
N VAL A 91 -0.62 -7.40 -14.44
CA VAL A 91 -1.09 -6.04 -14.66
C VAL A 91 -2.51 -5.85 -14.11
N GLU A 92 -3.40 -6.80 -14.38
CA GLU A 92 -4.79 -6.74 -13.90
C GLU A 92 -4.85 -6.76 -12.36
N ARG A 93 -4.05 -7.61 -11.72
CA ARG A 93 -4.03 -7.69 -10.26
C ARG A 93 -3.54 -6.39 -9.65
N LEU A 94 -2.47 -5.81 -10.16
CA LEU A 94 -1.97 -4.53 -9.66
C LEU A 94 -2.96 -3.39 -9.89
N TYR A 95 -3.62 -3.38 -11.04
CA TYR A 95 -4.67 -2.41 -11.32
C TYR A 95 -5.78 -2.46 -10.26
N MET A 96 -6.25 -3.65 -9.95
CA MET A 96 -7.29 -3.83 -8.93
C MET A 96 -6.79 -3.42 -7.54
N ASP A 97 -5.55 -3.78 -7.20
CA ASP A 97 -4.97 -3.46 -5.90
C ASP A 97 -4.78 -1.94 -5.74
N HIS A 98 -4.30 -1.24 -6.77
CA HIS A 98 -4.16 0.21 -6.73
C HIS A 98 -5.51 0.92 -6.61
N ASN A 99 -6.56 0.39 -7.24
CA ASN A 99 -7.91 0.93 -7.06
C ASN A 99 -8.39 0.78 -5.62
N ARG A 100 -8.10 -0.36 -4.98
CA ARG A 100 -8.42 -0.56 -3.57
C ARG A 100 -7.67 0.42 -2.68
N MET A 101 -6.39 0.67 -2.99
CA MET A 101 -5.59 1.65 -2.25
C MET A 101 -6.15 3.08 -2.40
N LEU A 102 -6.66 3.45 -3.57
CA LEU A 102 -7.29 4.75 -3.78
C LEU A 102 -8.55 4.90 -2.91
N VAL A 103 -9.38 3.87 -2.84
CA VAL A 103 -10.57 3.88 -1.99
C VAL A 103 -10.18 4.04 -0.52
N LEU A 104 -9.16 3.31 -0.09
CA LEU A 104 -8.64 3.41 1.27
C LEU A 104 -8.07 4.79 1.57
N LEU A 105 -7.31 5.35 0.64
CA LEU A 105 -6.72 6.68 0.79
C LEU A 105 -7.80 7.74 0.95
N ASN A 106 -8.89 7.65 0.19
CA ASN A 106 -10.02 8.58 0.34
C ASN A 106 -10.64 8.48 1.73
N LYS A 107 -10.73 7.30 2.31
CA LYS A 107 -11.20 7.13 3.70
C LYS A 107 -10.24 7.77 4.70
N VAL A 108 -8.94 7.67 4.47
CA VAL A 108 -7.94 8.34 5.32
C VAL A 108 -8.10 9.85 5.26
N PHE A 109 -8.31 10.41 4.07
CA PHE A 109 -8.56 11.84 3.91
C PHE A 109 -9.84 12.28 4.63
N ASP A 110 -10.91 11.50 4.54
CA ASP A 110 -12.16 11.80 5.23
C ASP A 110 -11.95 11.86 6.76
N VAL A 111 -11.19 10.92 7.30
CA VAL A 111 -10.87 10.92 8.73
C VAL A 111 -10.01 12.13 9.09
N ALA A 112 -9.02 12.48 8.26
CA ALA A 112 -8.14 13.62 8.47
C ALA A 112 -8.94 14.94 8.46
N GLU A 113 -9.85 15.10 7.52
CA GLU A 113 -10.74 16.28 7.47
C GLU A 113 -11.60 16.39 8.71
N SER A 114 -12.14 15.28 9.18
CA SER A 114 -12.93 15.24 10.41
C SER A 114 -12.13 15.72 11.62
N VAL A 115 -10.86 15.34 11.73
CA VAL A 115 -9.97 15.79 12.82
C VAL A 115 -9.67 17.28 12.69
N ASP A 116 -9.39 17.77 11.49
CA ASP A 116 -9.15 19.18 11.23
C ASP A 116 -10.38 20.03 11.57
N ASP A 117 -11.56 19.58 11.17
CA ASP A 117 -12.81 20.25 11.47
C ASP A 117 -13.03 20.34 12.98
N GLN A 118 -12.72 19.29 13.72
CA GLN A 118 -12.80 19.28 15.17
C GLN A 118 -11.77 20.23 15.81
N ALA A 119 -10.58 20.31 15.24
CA ALA A 119 -9.52 21.19 15.73
C ALA A 119 -9.86 22.67 15.52
N VAL A 120 -10.62 22.99 14.47
CA VAL A 120 -11.03 24.37 14.17
C VAL A 120 -12.19 24.81 15.07
N MET A 121 -13.02 23.89 15.48
CA MET A 121 -14.14 24.19 16.38
C MET A 121 -13.69 24.25 17.82
#